data_6f076c7dbe2c4a671ed14b807d38f33e
#
_entry.id   6f076c7dbe2c4a671ed14b807d38f33e
#
_cell.length_a   1.000
_cell.length_b   1.000
_cell.length_c   1.000
_cell.angle_alpha   90.00
_cell.angle_beta   90.00
_cell.angle_gamma   90.00
#
_symmetry.space_group_name_H-M   'P 1'
#
loop_
_entity.id
_entity.type
_entity.pdbx_description
1 polymer ?
#
loop_
_entity_poly.entity_id
_entity_poly.type
_entity_poly.pdbx_seq_one_letter_code
_entity_poly.pdbx_strand_id
1 'polypeptide(L)'
;MNSDNSLRLKRDGGVLILCNNDAPWNRMSFAYMDALEQAVIGAAADPSVRVLLFTSEGLDNFSVGMDLKQLLREGAARGGFEAILDQRRRVLGMIESMDKPSIATLYGNCLGGGLELPLACHFRLAAEQGARIGLPELELGTVPAWGGSARLTRCVGRDRALEMILRARKIDGP
;
A
#
# COMPACT_ATOMS: atom_id res chain seq x y z
N MET A 1 16.79 11.71 -18.63
CA MET A 1 15.54 11.55 -17.84
C MET A 1 15.47 10.09 -17.45
N ASN A 2 15.91 9.74 -16.24
CA ASN A 2 15.63 8.41 -15.70
C ASN A 2 14.14 8.36 -15.43
N SER A 3 13.37 7.67 -16.26
CA SER A 3 12.01 7.30 -15.91
C SER A 3 12.12 6.38 -14.70
N ASP A 4 11.82 6.91 -13.53
CA ASP A 4 11.78 6.13 -12.30
C ASP A 4 10.68 5.07 -12.49
N ASN A 5 11.10 3.84 -12.74
CA ASN A 5 10.21 2.72 -13.06
C ASN A 5 9.71 2.02 -11.79
N SER A 6 9.52 2.78 -10.71
CA SER A 6 9.09 2.24 -9.42
C SER A 6 7.66 1.70 -9.40
N LEU A 7 6.81 2.16 -10.34
CA LEU A 7 5.46 1.66 -10.57
C LEU A 7 5.30 1.25 -12.04
N ARG A 8 4.98 0.00 -12.29
CA ARG A 8 4.61 -0.47 -13.63
C ARG A 8 3.11 -0.50 -13.79
N LEU A 9 2.62 0.03 -14.90
CA LEU A 9 1.21 -0.02 -15.27
C LEU A 9 1.02 -0.99 -16.43
N LYS A 10 0.05 -1.90 -16.29
CA LYS A 10 -0.36 -2.83 -17.35
C LYS A 10 -1.88 -2.78 -17.51
N ARG A 11 -2.33 -2.88 -18.73
CA ARG A 11 -3.75 -2.99 -19.07
C ARG A 11 -4.08 -4.42 -19.48
N ASP A 12 -5.21 -4.91 -18.97
CA ASP A 12 -5.84 -6.14 -19.44
C ASP A 12 -7.35 -5.87 -19.54
N GLY A 13 -7.81 -5.58 -20.75
CA GLY A 13 -9.17 -5.11 -20.99
C GLY A 13 -9.50 -3.88 -20.14
N GLY A 14 -10.51 -3.99 -19.30
CA GLY A 14 -10.94 -2.93 -18.36
C GLY A 14 -10.17 -2.93 -17.03
N VAL A 15 -9.19 -3.81 -16.83
CA VAL A 15 -8.40 -3.89 -15.60
C VAL A 15 -7.11 -3.09 -15.75
N LEU A 16 -6.88 -2.13 -14.86
CA LEU A 16 -5.59 -1.46 -14.71
C LEU A 16 -4.81 -2.15 -13.59
N ILE A 17 -3.68 -2.76 -13.94
CA ILE A 17 -2.76 -3.41 -13.02
C ILE A 17 -1.69 -2.41 -12.62
N LEU A 18 -1.57 -2.14 -11.33
CA LEU A 18 -0.58 -1.26 -10.71
C LEU A 18 0.41 -2.16 -9.95
N CYS A 19 1.60 -2.30 -10.51
CA CYS A 19 2.62 -3.22 -9.98
C CYS A 19 3.77 -2.42 -9.38
N ASN A 20 3.98 -2.54 -8.05
CA ASN A 20 5.17 -1.99 -7.40
C ASN A 20 6.42 -2.72 -7.92
N ASN A 21 7.43 -1.98 -8.37
CA ASN A 21 8.59 -2.52 -9.07
C ASN A 21 9.91 -2.24 -8.32
N ASP A 22 9.99 -2.67 -7.08
CA ASP A 22 11.20 -2.59 -6.24
C ASP A 22 11.48 -3.97 -5.58
N ALA A 23 11.42 -5.06 -6.38
CA ALA A 23 11.70 -6.40 -5.89
C ALA A 23 13.12 -6.51 -5.30
N PRO A 24 13.34 -7.33 -4.27
CA PRO A 24 12.36 -8.23 -3.66
C PRO A 24 11.50 -7.57 -2.55
N TRP A 25 11.82 -6.35 -2.12
CA TRP A 25 11.19 -5.73 -0.95
C TRP A 25 9.93 -4.93 -1.28
N ASN A 26 9.82 -4.43 -2.50
CA ASN A 26 8.71 -3.62 -3.00
C ASN A 26 8.37 -2.46 -2.04
N ARG A 27 9.41 -1.70 -1.66
CA ARG A 27 9.28 -0.54 -0.78
C ARG A 27 8.47 0.56 -1.47
N MET A 28 7.71 1.26 -0.68
CA MET A 28 6.94 2.42 -1.15
C MET A 28 7.80 3.68 -1.06
N SER A 29 8.66 3.88 -2.06
CA SER A 29 9.51 5.06 -2.22
C SER A 29 8.68 6.32 -2.50
N PHE A 30 9.30 7.51 -2.46
CA PHE A 30 8.64 8.75 -2.88
C PHE A 30 8.20 8.70 -4.33
N ALA A 31 9.07 8.23 -5.22
CA ALA A 31 8.76 8.09 -6.64
C ALA A 31 7.60 7.12 -6.89
N TYR A 32 7.57 5.99 -6.18
CA TYR A 32 6.43 5.08 -6.24
C TYR A 32 5.12 5.79 -5.84
N MET A 33 5.13 6.55 -4.73
CA MET A 33 3.93 7.22 -4.26
C MET A 33 3.48 8.35 -5.17
N ASP A 34 4.43 9.09 -5.78
CA ASP A 34 4.13 10.12 -6.77
C ASP A 34 3.49 9.50 -8.03
N ALA A 35 4.07 8.40 -8.53
CA ALA A 35 3.54 7.67 -9.67
C ALA A 35 2.17 7.04 -9.37
N LEU A 36 2.00 6.49 -8.17
CA LEU A 36 0.73 5.91 -7.71
C LEU A 36 -0.37 6.96 -7.66
N GLU A 37 -0.08 8.14 -7.12
CA GLU A 37 -1.05 9.25 -7.08
C GLU A 37 -1.54 9.63 -8.47
N GLN A 38 -0.62 9.81 -9.42
CA GLN A 38 -0.98 10.13 -10.80
C GLN A 38 -1.77 9.00 -11.48
N ALA A 39 -1.39 7.74 -11.23
CA ALA A 39 -2.09 6.59 -11.79
C ALA A 39 -3.53 6.46 -11.25
N VAL A 40 -3.73 6.72 -9.96
CA VAL A 40 -5.07 6.68 -9.31
C VAL A 40 -5.95 7.80 -9.84
N ILE A 41 -5.43 9.03 -9.96
CA ILE A 41 -6.14 10.17 -10.55
C ILE A 41 -6.53 9.86 -12.00
N GLY A 42 -5.58 9.39 -12.81
CA GLY A 42 -5.84 9.02 -14.20
C GLY A 42 -6.87 7.89 -14.34
N ALA A 43 -6.77 6.87 -13.48
CA ALA A 43 -7.72 5.75 -13.48
C ALA A 43 -9.14 6.18 -13.11
N ALA A 44 -9.29 7.13 -12.19
CA ALA A 44 -10.60 7.66 -11.82
C ALA A 44 -11.27 8.35 -13.01
N ALA A 45 -10.52 9.12 -13.78
CA ALA A 45 -11.03 9.90 -14.94
C ALA A 45 -11.22 9.06 -16.22
N ASP A 46 -10.57 7.89 -16.34
CA ASP A 46 -10.60 7.07 -17.56
C ASP A 46 -11.80 6.09 -17.57
N PRO A 47 -12.84 6.30 -18.38
CA PRO A 47 -14.02 5.42 -18.41
C PRO A 47 -13.71 4.00 -18.90
N SER A 48 -12.57 3.78 -19.57
CA SER A 48 -12.15 2.47 -20.04
C SER A 48 -11.52 1.64 -18.92
N VAL A 49 -11.10 2.25 -17.79
CA VAL A 49 -10.70 1.56 -16.57
C VAL A 49 -11.94 1.23 -15.76
N ARG A 50 -12.18 -0.05 -15.51
CA ARG A 50 -13.33 -0.55 -14.73
C ARG A 50 -12.91 -1.13 -13.38
N VAL A 51 -11.68 -1.61 -13.26
CA VAL A 51 -11.13 -2.25 -12.05
C VAL A 51 -9.67 -1.87 -11.90
N LEU A 52 -9.23 -1.64 -10.68
CA LEU A 52 -7.82 -1.49 -10.31
C LEU A 52 -7.33 -2.75 -9.59
N LEU A 53 -6.17 -3.26 -10.00
CA LEU A 53 -5.50 -4.38 -9.34
C LEU A 53 -4.13 -3.91 -8.85
N PHE A 54 -3.93 -3.95 -7.55
CA PHE A 54 -2.66 -3.63 -6.90
C PHE A 54 -1.88 -4.90 -6.63
N THR A 55 -0.66 -4.97 -7.16
CA THR A 55 0.26 -6.10 -6.99
C THR A 55 1.70 -5.59 -6.95
N SER A 56 2.68 -6.49 -6.91
CA SER A 56 4.10 -6.13 -6.90
C SER A 56 4.93 -7.10 -7.73
N GLU A 57 6.13 -6.68 -8.09
CA GLU A 57 7.07 -7.50 -8.86
C GLU A 57 7.67 -8.59 -7.98
N GLY A 58 7.91 -9.77 -8.58
CA GLY A 58 8.43 -10.94 -7.89
C GLY A 58 7.37 -11.69 -7.08
N LEU A 59 7.80 -12.73 -6.38
CA LEU A 59 6.92 -13.63 -5.61
C LEU A 59 7.20 -13.57 -4.09
N ASP A 60 8.23 -12.81 -3.67
CA ASP A 60 8.69 -12.85 -2.29
C ASP A 60 7.84 -11.97 -1.35
N ASN A 61 7.47 -10.76 -1.83
CA ASN A 61 6.77 -9.79 -1.00
C ASN A 61 5.81 -8.93 -1.82
N PHE A 62 4.63 -8.67 -1.28
CA PHE A 62 3.79 -7.60 -1.79
C PHE A 62 4.41 -6.24 -1.49
N SER A 63 4.72 -5.94 -0.23
CA SER A 63 5.48 -4.76 0.16
C SER A 63 5.86 -4.79 1.65
N VAL A 64 7.06 -4.34 1.95
CA VAL A 64 7.50 -4.10 3.35
C VAL A 64 7.18 -2.69 3.84
N GLY A 65 6.44 -1.90 3.05
CA GLY A 65 6.01 -0.56 3.42
C GLY A 65 6.97 0.55 2.99
N MET A 66 6.99 1.65 3.74
CA MET A 66 7.75 2.86 3.42
C MET A 66 9.26 2.59 3.38
N ASP A 67 9.96 3.22 2.43
CA ASP A 67 11.41 3.30 2.45
C ASP A 67 11.88 4.27 3.55
N LEU A 68 12.12 3.73 4.74
CA LEU A 68 12.54 4.55 5.90
C LEU A 68 13.92 5.18 5.71
N LYS A 69 14.81 4.55 4.92
CA LYS A 69 16.13 5.14 4.63
C LYS A 69 15.97 6.37 3.74
N GLN A 70 15.09 6.30 2.75
CA GLN A 70 14.79 7.45 1.91
C GLN A 70 14.09 8.55 2.71
N LEU A 71 13.15 8.19 3.59
CA LEU A 71 12.48 9.15 4.47
C LEU A 71 13.47 9.99 5.27
N LEU A 72 14.46 9.35 5.90
CA LEU A 72 15.47 10.04 6.71
C LEU A 72 16.38 10.95 5.89
N ARG A 73 16.73 10.56 4.65
CA ARG A 73 17.64 11.33 3.80
C ARG A 73 16.95 12.50 3.09
N GLU A 74 15.74 12.32 2.64
CA GLU A 74 15.09 13.19 1.65
C GLU A 74 13.79 13.80 2.16
N GLY A 75 13.30 13.38 3.34
CA GLY A 75 12.00 13.79 3.85
C GLY A 75 11.86 15.30 4.04
N ALA A 76 12.92 16.00 4.48
CA ALA A 76 12.91 17.45 4.64
C ALA A 76 12.69 18.18 3.30
N ALA A 77 13.31 17.69 2.21
CA ALA A 77 13.14 18.25 0.88
C ALA A 77 11.73 18.02 0.29
N ARG A 78 10.97 17.09 0.88
CA ARG A 78 9.56 16.79 0.53
C ARG A 78 8.53 17.58 1.35
N GLY A 79 8.94 18.63 2.03
CA GLY A 79 8.07 19.44 2.89
C GLY A 79 7.92 18.88 4.31
N GLY A 80 8.77 17.94 4.68
CA GLY A 80 8.78 17.32 6.00
C GLY A 80 7.80 16.13 6.14
N PHE A 81 7.78 15.58 7.33
CA PHE A 81 7.05 14.35 7.63
C PHE A 81 5.54 14.49 7.44
N GLU A 82 4.97 15.62 7.85
CA GLU A 82 3.54 15.91 7.72
C GLU A 82 3.07 15.88 6.25
N ALA A 83 3.74 16.62 5.37
CA ALA A 83 3.40 16.66 3.94
C ALA A 83 3.50 15.28 3.28
N ILE A 84 4.48 14.48 3.70
CA ILE A 84 4.63 13.11 3.24
C ILE A 84 3.44 12.26 3.69
N LEU A 85 3.03 12.33 4.94
CA LEU A 85 1.88 11.59 5.45
C LEU A 85 0.57 12.02 4.79
N ASP A 86 0.40 13.31 4.57
CA ASP A 86 -0.80 13.86 3.92
C ASP A 86 -0.95 13.34 2.50
N GLN A 87 0.13 13.24 1.72
CA GLN A 87 0.09 12.61 0.40
C GLN A 87 -0.40 11.15 0.51
N ARG A 88 0.15 10.35 1.44
CA ARG A 88 -0.21 8.94 1.60
C ARG A 88 -1.69 8.81 1.98
N ARG A 89 -2.14 9.57 2.97
CA ARG A 89 -3.54 9.58 3.41
C ARG A 89 -4.48 9.97 2.27
N ARG A 90 -4.12 11.00 1.49
CA ARG A 90 -4.89 11.46 0.33
C ARG A 90 -4.99 10.37 -0.73
N VAL A 91 -3.87 9.75 -1.12
CA VAL A 91 -3.86 8.68 -2.14
C VAL A 91 -4.68 7.48 -1.70
N LEU A 92 -4.51 7.02 -0.46
CA LEU A 92 -5.29 5.91 0.07
C LEU A 92 -6.78 6.29 0.21
N GLY A 93 -7.09 7.52 0.58
CA GLY A 93 -8.47 8.03 0.60
C GLY A 93 -9.12 8.02 -0.78
N MET A 94 -8.39 8.40 -1.85
CA MET A 94 -8.89 8.32 -3.22
C MET A 94 -9.18 6.88 -3.65
N ILE A 95 -8.34 5.92 -3.27
CA ILE A 95 -8.57 4.50 -3.56
C ILE A 95 -9.82 3.99 -2.83
N GLU A 96 -9.97 4.34 -1.54
CA GLU A 96 -11.09 3.91 -0.70
C GLU A 96 -12.43 4.47 -1.18
N SER A 97 -12.45 5.70 -1.70
CA SER A 97 -13.67 6.38 -2.14
C SER A 97 -13.95 6.27 -3.64
N MET A 98 -13.15 5.49 -4.38
CA MET A 98 -13.29 5.37 -5.83
C MET A 98 -14.54 4.56 -6.20
N ASP A 99 -15.30 5.03 -7.21
CA ASP A 99 -16.49 4.32 -7.75
C ASP A 99 -16.14 3.04 -8.53
N LYS A 100 -14.83 2.75 -8.70
CA LYS A 100 -14.35 1.56 -9.41
C LYS A 100 -13.82 0.54 -8.41
N PRO A 101 -14.17 -0.75 -8.53
CA PRO A 101 -13.61 -1.78 -7.66
C PRO A 101 -12.08 -1.77 -7.68
N SER A 102 -11.47 -1.89 -6.50
CA SER A 102 -10.04 -2.03 -6.30
C SER A 102 -9.74 -3.31 -5.53
N ILE A 103 -8.74 -4.04 -6.01
CA ILE A 103 -8.32 -5.34 -5.48
C ILE A 103 -6.84 -5.26 -5.16
N ALA A 104 -6.42 -5.78 -4.01
CA ALA A 104 -5.00 -5.97 -3.69
C ALA A 104 -4.68 -7.45 -3.48
N THR A 105 -3.55 -7.90 -4.01
CA THR A 105 -3.00 -9.24 -3.76
C THR A 105 -2.05 -9.20 -2.57
N LEU A 106 -2.22 -10.11 -1.62
CA LEU A 106 -1.41 -10.19 -0.40
C LEU A 106 -0.60 -11.49 -0.42
N TYR A 107 0.71 -11.39 -0.51
CA TYR A 107 1.62 -12.52 -0.48
C TYR A 107 2.97 -12.11 0.12
N GLY A 108 3.71 -13.06 0.69
CA GLY A 108 4.94 -12.75 1.40
C GLY A 108 4.72 -11.67 2.45
N ASN A 109 5.61 -10.72 2.57
CA ASN A 109 5.43 -9.62 3.51
C ASN A 109 4.45 -8.56 2.95
N CYS A 110 3.42 -8.25 3.76
CA CYS A 110 2.44 -7.18 3.57
C CYS A 110 2.44 -6.36 4.86
N LEU A 111 3.44 -5.47 5.02
CA LEU A 111 3.76 -4.87 6.31
C LEU A 111 3.70 -3.34 6.28
N GLY A 112 3.20 -2.75 7.36
CA GLY A 112 3.11 -1.30 7.50
C GLY A 112 2.33 -0.66 6.37
N GLY A 113 2.90 0.35 5.69
CA GLY A 113 2.30 0.94 4.48
C GLY A 113 1.93 -0.10 3.42
N GLY A 114 2.64 -1.27 3.37
CA GLY A 114 2.34 -2.40 2.52
C GLY A 114 1.06 -3.16 2.89
N LEU A 115 0.51 -2.92 4.08
CA LEU A 115 -0.84 -3.34 4.46
C LEU A 115 -1.82 -2.16 4.41
N GLU A 116 -1.37 -0.95 4.73
CA GLU A 116 -2.26 0.23 4.75
C GLU A 116 -2.89 0.51 3.38
N LEU A 117 -2.14 0.30 2.27
CA LEU A 117 -2.68 0.40 0.91
C LEU A 117 -3.74 -0.67 0.62
N PRO A 118 -3.49 -1.98 0.83
CA PRO A 118 -4.53 -3.00 0.71
C PRO A 118 -5.78 -2.77 1.56
N LEU A 119 -5.62 -2.21 2.76
CA LEU A 119 -6.76 -1.87 3.62
C LEU A 119 -7.63 -0.75 3.03
N ALA A 120 -7.09 0.09 2.16
CA ALA A 120 -7.86 1.09 1.41
C ALA A 120 -8.55 0.50 0.17
N CYS A 121 -8.16 -0.69 -0.29
CA CYS A 121 -8.83 -1.37 -1.41
C CYS A 121 -10.17 -1.98 -0.97
N HIS A 122 -11.08 -2.13 -1.93
CA HIS A 122 -12.38 -2.76 -1.70
C HIS A 122 -12.24 -4.27 -1.38
N PHE A 123 -11.35 -4.96 -2.10
CA PHE A 123 -11.12 -6.40 -1.95
C PHE A 123 -9.64 -6.72 -1.71
N ARG A 124 -9.38 -7.77 -0.97
CA ARG A 124 -8.05 -8.33 -0.68
C ARG A 124 -8.07 -9.81 -0.96
N LEU A 125 -7.11 -10.28 -1.75
CA LEU A 125 -6.89 -11.69 -2.06
C LEU A 125 -5.56 -12.09 -1.43
N ALA A 126 -5.58 -12.90 -0.40
CA ALA A 126 -4.38 -13.36 0.27
C ALA A 126 -3.93 -14.71 -0.30
N ALA A 127 -2.62 -14.89 -0.41
CA ALA A 127 -2.05 -16.20 -0.68
C ALA A 127 -2.43 -17.16 0.46
N GLU A 128 -2.77 -18.38 0.10
CA GLU A 128 -3.19 -19.42 1.05
C GLU A 128 -2.08 -19.75 2.07
N GLN A 129 -0.81 -19.63 1.65
CA GLN A 129 0.34 -19.90 2.50
C GLN A 129 1.43 -18.84 2.30
N GLY A 130 2.22 -18.60 3.37
CA GLY A 130 3.41 -17.77 3.33
C GLY A 130 3.17 -16.27 3.37
N ALA A 131 1.94 -15.80 3.49
CA ALA A 131 1.67 -14.39 3.71
C ALA A 131 1.99 -13.99 5.16
N ARG A 132 2.55 -12.79 5.33
CA ARG A 132 2.83 -12.17 6.63
C ARG A 132 2.21 -10.78 6.64
N ILE A 133 1.00 -10.68 7.15
CA ILE A 133 0.14 -9.51 7.05
C ILE A 133 0.09 -8.81 8.41
N GLY A 134 0.50 -7.56 8.50
CA GLY A 134 0.50 -6.86 9.78
C GLY A 134 0.91 -5.39 9.73
N LEU A 135 0.72 -4.72 10.87
CA LEU A 135 1.12 -3.33 11.12
C LEU A 135 2.18 -3.33 12.22
N PRO A 136 3.48 -3.54 11.89
CA PRO A 136 4.55 -3.70 12.88
C PRO A 136 5.18 -2.39 13.33
N GLU A 137 4.55 -1.24 13.12
CA GLU A 137 5.10 0.09 13.37
C GLU A 137 5.60 0.26 14.80
N LEU A 138 4.95 -0.36 15.79
CA LEU A 138 5.38 -0.26 17.20
C LEU A 138 6.73 -0.94 17.47
N GLU A 139 7.14 -1.94 16.67
CA GLU A 139 8.49 -2.50 16.74
C GLU A 139 9.57 -1.46 16.40
N LEU A 140 9.18 -0.39 15.69
CA LEU A 140 10.04 0.70 15.26
C LEU A 140 9.82 1.99 16.08
N GLY A 141 9.00 1.94 17.14
CA GLY A 141 8.66 3.09 17.97
C GLY A 141 7.77 4.12 17.28
N THR A 142 7.01 3.73 16.26
CA THR A 142 6.07 4.59 15.53
C THR A 142 4.68 3.96 15.51
N VAL A 143 3.75 4.53 14.73
CA VAL A 143 2.36 4.07 14.63
C VAL A 143 1.93 3.98 13.17
N PRO A 144 0.92 3.15 12.81
CA PRO A 144 0.32 3.17 11.49
C PRO A 144 -0.26 4.56 11.18
N ALA A 145 0.32 5.27 10.24
CA ALA A 145 0.07 6.70 10.06
C ALA A 145 -0.69 7.07 8.78
N TRP A 146 -0.93 6.10 7.88
CA TRP A 146 -1.65 6.32 6.61
C TRP A 146 -3.15 6.00 6.72
N GLY A 147 -3.64 5.77 7.94
CA GLY A 147 -5.02 5.41 8.25
C GLY A 147 -5.23 3.92 8.52
N GLY A 148 -4.14 3.15 8.64
CA GLY A 148 -4.19 1.71 8.85
C GLY A 148 -4.90 1.30 10.13
N SER A 149 -4.71 2.04 11.23
CA SER A 149 -5.39 1.75 12.49
C SER A 149 -6.92 1.80 12.36
N ALA A 150 -7.45 2.82 11.68
CA ALA A 150 -8.89 2.95 11.47
C ALA A 150 -9.42 1.90 10.50
N ARG A 151 -8.72 1.68 9.36
CA ARG A 151 -9.15 0.71 8.35
C ARG A 151 -9.06 -0.72 8.84
N LEU A 152 -7.98 -1.08 9.54
CA LEU A 152 -7.85 -2.41 10.14
C LEU A 152 -8.97 -2.69 11.13
N THR A 153 -9.29 -1.72 12.00
CA THR A 153 -10.39 -1.85 12.97
C THR A 153 -11.74 -2.10 12.29
N ARG A 154 -12.00 -1.43 11.15
CA ARG A 154 -13.22 -1.69 10.36
C ARG A 154 -13.22 -3.09 9.72
N CYS A 155 -12.04 -3.60 9.32
CA CYS A 155 -11.92 -4.91 8.68
C CYS A 155 -12.08 -6.08 9.64
N VAL A 156 -11.39 -6.06 10.80
CA VAL A 156 -11.25 -7.22 11.68
C VAL A 156 -11.90 -7.05 13.06
N GLY A 157 -12.46 -5.89 13.32
CA GLY A 157 -13.00 -5.52 14.63
C GLY A 157 -11.92 -5.02 15.59
N ARG A 158 -12.36 -4.33 16.65
CA ARG A 158 -11.51 -3.60 17.59
C ARG A 158 -10.46 -4.48 18.26
N ASP A 159 -10.87 -5.62 18.79
CA ASP A 159 -9.99 -6.41 19.67
C ASP A 159 -8.85 -7.08 18.87
N ARG A 160 -9.16 -7.59 17.69
CA ARG A 160 -8.15 -8.13 16.77
C ARG A 160 -7.22 -7.03 16.23
N ALA A 161 -7.76 -5.86 15.90
CA ALA A 161 -6.95 -4.73 15.46
C ALA A 161 -6.00 -4.26 16.56
N LEU A 162 -6.45 -4.16 17.82
CA LEU A 162 -5.60 -3.84 18.95
C LEU A 162 -4.48 -4.86 19.13
N GLU A 163 -4.78 -6.16 19.05
CA GLU A 163 -3.77 -7.20 19.13
C GLU A 163 -2.73 -7.08 18.00
N MET A 164 -3.17 -6.92 16.75
CA MET A 164 -2.28 -6.80 15.60
C MET A 164 -1.40 -5.56 15.68
N ILE A 165 -1.93 -4.41 16.12
CA ILE A 165 -1.19 -3.15 16.21
C ILE A 165 -0.29 -3.13 17.45
N LEU A 166 -0.84 -3.34 18.65
CA LEU A 166 -0.10 -3.16 19.90
C LEU A 166 0.96 -4.24 20.12
N ARG A 167 0.75 -5.43 19.59
CA ARG A 167 1.70 -6.55 19.70
C ARG A 167 2.47 -6.79 18.40
N ALA A 168 2.29 -5.93 17.40
CA ALA A 168 2.86 -6.08 16.06
C ALA A 168 2.66 -7.49 15.48
N ARG A 169 1.51 -8.13 15.81
CA ARG A 169 1.21 -9.48 15.35
C ARG A 169 1.06 -9.52 13.84
N LYS A 170 1.69 -10.50 13.22
CA LYS A 170 1.51 -10.82 11.80
C LYS A 170 0.62 -12.05 11.70
N ILE A 171 -0.32 -12.02 10.78
CA ILE A 171 -1.19 -13.17 10.43
C ILE A 171 -0.85 -13.65 9.03
N ASP A 172 -1.30 -14.85 8.67
CA ASP A 172 -1.24 -15.43 7.33
C ASP A 172 -2.56 -15.25 6.55
N GLY A 173 -2.70 -15.94 5.43
CA GLY A 173 -3.83 -15.74 4.53
C GLY A 173 -5.17 -16.33 5.01
N PRO A 174 -5.23 -17.57 5.54
CA PRO A 174 -6.47 -18.21 6.03
C PRO A 174 -7.02 -17.65 7.33
#